data_ba9352571bef751faa0d323b23c00813
#
_entry.id   ba9352571bef751faa0d323b23c00813
#
_cell.length_a   1.000
_cell.length_b   1.000
_cell.length_c   1.000
_cell.angle_alpha   90.00
_cell.angle_beta   90.00
_cell.angle_gamma   90.00
#
_symmetry.space_group_name_H-M   'P 1'
#
loop_
_entity.id
_entity.type
_entity.pdbx_description
1 polymer ?
#
loop_
_entity_poly.entity_id
_entity_poly.type
_entity_poly.pdbx_seq_one_letter_code
_entity_poly.pdbx_strand_id
1 'polypeptide(L)'
;MKIAVMGMGVAGSYLMARLKNSEHEVVGYERMPTERHDSICAWGTIKEELTNFCKKTGRNFDDFLIHDGKEMHVKMNDNVKFDIGLKGLCTYNKLGLIKDFIKDCNVIYGKAPR
;
A
#
# COMPACT_ATOMS: atom_id res chain seq x y z
N MET A 1 14.77 20.57 -6.50
CA MET A 1 15.35 19.87 -5.33
C MET A 1 15.56 18.42 -5.69
N LYS A 2 16.60 17.78 -5.15
CA LYS A 2 16.81 16.34 -5.29
C LYS A 2 16.24 15.61 -4.08
N ILE A 3 15.39 14.63 -4.31
CA ILE A 3 14.68 13.89 -3.24
C ILE A 3 14.96 12.41 -3.41
N ALA A 4 15.42 11.77 -2.34
CA ALA A 4 15.56 10.33 -2.25
C ALA A 4 14.48 9.76 -1.34
N VAL A 5 13.68 8.82 -1.85
CA VAL A 5 12.64 8.12 -1.09
C VAL A 5 13.13 6.71 -0.79
N MET A 6 13.19 6.37 0.49
CA MET A 6 13.78 5.12 0.98
C MET A 6 12.69 4.11 1.34
N GLY A 7 12.72 2.96 0.66
CA GLY A 7 11.75 1.88 0.85
C GLY A 7 10.46 2.07 0.05
N MET A 8 10.15 1.11 -0.81
CA MET A 8 8.96 1.11 -1.65
C MET A 8 7.84 0.25 -1.04
N GLY A 9 7.56 0.50 0.23
CA GLY A 9 6.31 0.08 0.84
C GLY A 9 5.15 1.00 0.42
N VAL A 10 3.99 0.86 1.06
CA VAL A 10 2.80 1.67 0.71
C VAL A 10 3.04 3.18 0.83
N ALA A 11 3.72 3.62 1.88
CA ALA A 11 3.99 5.04 2.10
C ALA A 11 5.00 5.61 1.09
N GLY A 12 6.14 4.91 0.88
CA GLY A 12 7.16 5.35 -0.06
C GLY A 12 6.68 5.33 -1.50
N SER A 13 5.98 4.29 -1.92
CA SER A 13 5.40 4.19 -3.26
C SER A 13 4.33 5.27 -3.51
N TYR A 14 3.50 5.55 -2.52
CA TYR A 14 2.54 6.65 -2.59
C TYR A 14 3.23 8.01 -2.73
N LEU A 15 4.29 8.26 -1.95
CA LEU A 15 5.07 9.50 -2.05
C LEU A 15 5.70 9.65 -3.44
N MET A 16 6.25 8.58 -4.00
CA MET A 16 6.77 8.57 -5.37
C MET A 16 5.68 8.96 -6.37
N ALA A 17 4.49 8.37 -6.27
CA ALA A 17 3.37 8.70 -7.15
C ALA A 17 2.93 10.18 -7.02
N ARG A 18 2.96 10.74 -5.81
CA ARG A 18 2.62 12.15 -5.55
C ARG A 18 3.65 13.10 -6.13
N LEU A 19 4.92 12.75 -6.09
CA LEU A 19 6.03 13.60 -6.54
C LEU A 19 6.37 13.43 -8.03
N LYS A 20 5.79 12.44 -8.70
CA LYS A 20 6.11 12.08 -10.09
C LYS A 20 6.08 13.26 -11.05
N ASN A 21 5.09 14.15 -10.92
CA ASN A 21 4.90 15.29 -11.80
C ASN A 21 5.33 16.62 -11.15
N SER A 22 6.09 16.56 -10.06
CA SER A 22 6.65 17.74 -9.43
C SER A 22 7.88 18.25 -10.21
N GLU A 23 8.31 19.47 -9.90
CA GLU A 23 9.56 20.06 -10.41
C GLU A 23 10.82 19.43 -9.80
N HIS A 24 10.67 18.46 -8.89
CA HIS A 24 11.77 17.86 -8.17
C HIS A 24 12.32 16.63 -8.91
N GLU A 25 13.61 16.43 -8.82
CA GLU A 25 14.26 15.19 -9.23
C GLU A 25 14.09 14.15 -8.10
N VAL A 26 13.27 13.12 -8.34
CA VAL A 26 12.90 12.14 -7.32
C VAL A 26 13.40 10.76 -7.70
N VAL A 27 14.12 10.10 -6.78
CA VAL A 27 14.61 8.73 -6.93
C VAL A 27 14.13 7.90 -5.75
N GLY A 28 13.50 6.77 -6.04
CA GLY A 28 13.12 5.77 -5.05
C GLY A 28 14.20 4.69 -4.92
N TYR A 29 14.38 4.19 -3.70
CA TYR A 29 15.29 3.08 -3.42
C TYR A 29 14.54 1.96 -2.72
N GLU A 30 14.64 0.74 -3.26
CA GLU A 30 14.09 -0.47 -2.65
C GLU A 30 15.22 -1.47 -2.42
N ARG A 31 15.31 -1.96 -1.19
CA ARG A 31 16.34 -2.93 -0.78
C ARG A 31 16.21 -4.26 -1.52
N MET A 32 14.98 -4.71 -1.72
CA MET A 32 14.72 -5.98 -2.38
C MET A 32 14.94 -5.85 -3.90
N PRO A 33 15.41 -6.90 -4.57
CA PRO A 33 15.39 -6.91 -6.02
C PRO A 33 13.94 -6.96 -6.54
N THR A 34 13.74 -6.56 -7.77
CA THR A 34 12.39 -6.42 -8.38
C THR A 34 11.56 -7.69 -8.24
N GLU A 35 12.15 -8.85 -8.47
CA GLU A 35 11.48 -10.16 -8.42
C GLU A 35 11.13 -10.62 -6.99
N ARG A 36 11.71 -9.97 -5.96
CA ARG A 36 11.44 -10.24 -4.55
C ARG A 36 10.74 -9.10 -3.85
N HIS A 37 10.39 -8.06 -4.57
CA HIS A 37 9.64 -6.96 -4.01
C HIS A 37 8.25 -7.44 -3.57
N ASP A 38 8.05 -7.51 -2.27
CA ASP A 38 6.85 -8.03 -1.65
C ASP A 38 6.45 -7.17 -0.44
N SER A 39 5.28 -7.41 0.08
CA SER A 39 4.75 -6.76 1.27
C SER A 39 4.19 -7.82 2.23
N ILE A 40 4.98 -8.17 3.24
CA ILE A 40 4.59 -9.14 4.27
C ILE A 40 3.61 -8.46 5.22
N CYS A 41 2.33 -8.72 5.02
CA CYS A 41 1.27 -8.09 5.80
C CYS A 41 -0.06 -8.84 5.55
N ALA A 42 -1.01 -8.74 6.47
CA ALA A 42 -2.36 -9.26 6.28
C ALA A 42 -3.21 -8.41 5.30
N TRP A 43 -2.65 -7.32 4.78
CA TRP A 43 -3.27 -6.42 3.80
C TRP A 43 -4.61 -5.82 4.24
N GLY A 44 -4.79 -5.68 5.56
CA GLY A 44 -5.94 -5.01 6.14
C GLY A 44 -5.75 -3.49 6.18
N THR A 45 -6.81 -2.74 5.95
CA THR A 45 -6.80 -1.28 6.02
C THR A 45 -8.21 -0.71 6.21
N ILE A 46 -8.29 0.61 6.40
CA ILE A 46 -9.55 1.35 6.38
C ILE A 46 -9.84 1.83 4.96
N LYS A 47 -10.96 1.39 4.41
CA LYS A 47 -11.35 1.64 3.02
C LYS A 47 -11.40 3.13 2.67
N GLU A 48 -12.02 3.93 3.53
CA GLU A 48 -12.17 5.38 3.29
C GLU A 48 -10.82 6.09 3.16
N GLU A 49 -9.87 5.77 4.02
CA GLU A 49 -8.54 6.40 3.99
C GLU A 49 -7.80 6.07 2.71
N LEU A 50 -7.74 4.79 2.33
CA LEU A 50 -7.08 4.37 1.09
C LEU A 50 -7.77 4.89 -0.16
N THR A 51 -9.10 5.00 -0.12
CA THR A 51 -9.86 5.64 -1.21
C THR A 51 -9.42 7.09 -1.41
N ASN A 52 -9.26 7.84 -0.32
CA ASN A 52 -8.81 9.23 -0.38
C ASN A 52 -7.36 9.36 -0.88
N PHE A 53 -6.46 8.49 -0.43
CA PHE A 53 -5.08 8.49 -0.92
C PHE A 53 -4.99 8.12 -2.41
N CYS A 54 -5.74 7.12 -2.85
CA CYS A 54 -5.79 6.74 -4.26
C CYS A 54 -6.32 7.87 -5.15
N LYS A 55 -7.37 8.56 -4.73
CA LYS A 55 -7.90 9.73 -5.46
C LYS A 55 -6.85 10.81 -5.68
N LYS A 56 -6.01 11.07 -4.69
CA LYS A 56 -4.93 12.08 -4.79
C LYS A 56 -3.85 11.72 -5.82
N THR A 57 -3.81 10.48 -6.28
CA THR A 57 -2.90 10.00 -7.33
C THR A 57 -3.64 9.63 -8.63
N GLY A 58 -4.92 9.97 -8.73
CA GLY A 58 -5.76 9.67 -9.89
C GLY A 58 -6.16 8.20 -10.02
N ARG A 59 -6.13 7.45 -8.92
CA ARG A 59 -6.46 6.02 -8.89
C ARG A 59 -7.78 5.77 -8.22
N ASN A 60 -8.44 4.67 -8.60
CA ASN A 60 -9.62 4.14 -7.95
C ASN A 60 -9.22 2.98 -7.04
N PHE A 61 -9.41 3.13 -5.72
CA PHE A 61 -9.08 2.10 -4.75
C PHE A 61 -9.85 0.79 -4.95
N ASP A 62 -11.06 0.86 -5.50
CA ASP A 62 -11.88 -0.33 -5.77
C ASP A 62 -11.20 -1.32 -6.75
N ASP A 63 -10.27 -0.85 -7.59
CA ASP A 63 -9.47 -1.72 -8.47
C ASP A 63 -8.53 -2.65 -7.69
N PHE A 64 -8.23 -2.31 -6.44
CA PHE A 64 -7.33 -3.05 -5.56
C PHE A 64 -8.05 -3.74 -4.41
N LEU A 65 -9.34 -3.48 -4.21
CA LEU A 65 -10.13 -4.05 -3.13
C LEU A 65 -10.30 -5.57 -3.33
N ILE A 66 -10.01 -6.35 -2.28
CA ILE A 66 -10.23 -7.80 -2.28
C ILE A 66 -11.51 -8.14 -1.53
N HIS A 67 -11.65 -7.65 -0.30
CA HIS A 67 -12.80 -7.93 0.53
C HIS A 67 -13.18 -6.71 1.38
N ASP A 68 -14.46 -6.37 1.34
CA ASP A 68 -15.04 -5.32 2.18
C ASP A 68 -15.66 -5.97 3.41
N GLY A 69 -14.98 -5.88 4.55
CA GLY A 69 -15.36 -6.54 5.77
C GLY A 69 -16.59 -5.88 6.41
N LYS A 70 -17.58 -6.68 6.77
CA LYS A 70 -18.77 -6.22 7.50
C LYS A 70 -18.74 -6.67 8.94
N GLU A 71 -18.24 -7.87 9.18
CA GLU A 71 -18.27 -8.54 10.47
C GLU A 71 -17.04 -9.43 10.64
N MET A 72 -16.53 -9.48 11.85
CA MET A 72 -15.45 -10.38 12.23
C MET A 72 -15.98 -11.39 13.26
N HIS A 73 -15.83 -12.67 12.96
CA HIS A 73 -16.19 -13.75 13.87
C HIS A 73 -14.97 -14.11 14.73
N VAL A 74 -15.13 -14.02 16.04
CA VAL A 74 -14.07 -14.36 17.00
C VAL A 74 -14.49 -15.60 17.77
N LYS A 75 -13.64 -16.63 17.72
CA LYS A 75 -13.78 -17.84 18.51
C LYS A 75 -12.55 -17.98 19.41
N MET A 76 -12.73 -17.89 20.71
CA MET A 76 -11.65 -18.06 21.69
C MET A 76 -11.52 -19.52 22.13
N ASN A 77 -12.66 -20.21 22.33
CA ASN A 77 -12.77 -21.62 22.64
C ASN A 77 -14.17 -22.13 22.25
N ASP A 78 -14.50 -23.37 22.54
CA ASP A 78 -15.81 -23.92 22.13
C ASP A 78 -17.03 -23.21 22.76
N ASN A 79 -16.82 -22.51 23.89
CA ASN A 79 -17.89 -21.84 24.63
C ASN A 79 -17.92 -20.31 24.43
N VAL A 80 -16.85 -19.72 23.89
CA VAL A 80 -16.73 -18.27 23.73
C VAL A 80 -16.59 -17.93 22.26
N LYS A 81 -17.69 -17.48 21.68
CA LYS A 81 -17.79 -16.98 20.30
C LYS A 81 -18.50 -15.65 20.35
N PHE A 82 -18.02 -14.66 19.60
CA PHE A 82 -18.70 -13.38 19.44
C PHE A 82 -18.34 -12.75 18.09
N ASP A 83 -19.22 -11.86 17.66
CA ASP A 83 -19.09 -11.17 16.39
C ASP A 83 -18.82 -9.69 16.64
N ILE A 84 -17.92 -9.12 15.89
CA ILE A 84 -17.57 -7.70 15.95
C ILE A 84 -17.96 -7.07 14.61
N GLY A 85 -18.80 -6.04 14.64
CA GLY A 85 -19.11 -5.25 13.47
C GLY A 85 -17.87 -4.45 13.03
N LEU A 86 -17.55 -4.52 11.76
CA LEU A 86 -16.42 -3.81 11.17
C LEU A 86 -16.91 -2.56 10.44
N LYS A 87 -16.35 -1.41 10.81
CA LYS A 87 -16.65 -0.12 10.16
C LYS A 87 -15.54 0.23 9.17
N GLY A 88 -15.72 -0.14 7.90
CA GLY A 88 -14.81 0.23 6.83
C GLY A 88 -13.49 -0.53 6.82
N LEU A 89 -13.32 -1.59 7.63
CA LEU A 89 -12.17 -2.47 7.54
C LEU A 89 -12.30 -3.33 6.28
N CYS A 90 -11.25 -3.35 5.48
CA CYS A 90 -11.19 -4.14 4.26
C CYS A 90 -9.83 -4.79 4.08
N THR A 91 -9.75 -5.74 3.15
CA THR A 91 -8.48 -6.24 2.63
C THR A 91 -8.32 -5.84 1.18
N TYR A 92 -7.09 -5.61 0.76
CA TYR A 92 -6.80 -5.12 -0.59
C TYR A 92 -5.51 -5.72 -1.14
N ASN A 93 -5.34 -5.68 -2.45
CA ASN A 93 -4.10 -6.08 -3.10
C ASN A 93 -3.02 -5.02 -2.88
N LYS A 94 -2.37 -5.10 -1.73
CA LYS A 94 -1.37 -4.12 -1.29
C LYS A 94 -0.16 -4.09 -2.23
N LEU A 95 0.37 -5.25 -2.61
CA LEU A 95 1.49 -5.32 -3.51
C LEU A 95 1.14 -4.78 -4.90
N GLY A 96 -0.04 -5.10 -5.40
CA GLY A 96 -0.55 -4.56 -6.67
C GLY A 96 -0.65 -3.03 -6.64
N LEU A 97 -1.16 -2.46 -5.56
CA LEU A 97 -1.24 -1.00 -5.39
C LEU A 97 0.16 -0.37 -5.31
N ILE A 98 1.07 -0.95 -4.53
CA ILE A 98 2.46 -0.47 -4.43
C ILE A 98 3.12 -0.43 -5.82
N LYS A 99 3.04 -1.51 -6.57
CA LYS A 99 3.63 -1.60 -7.91
C LYS A 99 2.98 -0.63 -8.89
N ASP A 100 1.67 -0.42 -8.78
CA ASP A 100 0.97 0.55 -9.61
C ASP A 100 1.39 2.01 -9.31
N PHE A 101 1.60 2.35 -8.05
CA PHE A 101 2.12 3.67 -7.67
C PHE A 101 3.47 4.00 -8.32
N ILE A 102 4.37 3.04 -8.43
CA ILE A 102 5.74 3.25 -8.86
C ILE A 102 6.05 2.80 -10.29
N LYS A 103 5.08 2.26 -11.02
CA LYS A 103 5.30 1.69 -12.37
C LYS A 103 5.99 2.63 -13.36
N ASP A 104 5.76 3.94 -13.24
CA ASP A 104 6.33 4.98 -14.09
C ASP A 104 7.28 5.91 -13.30
N CYS A 105 7.77 5.47 -12.16
CA CYS A 105 8.69 6.23 -11.32
C CYS A 105 10.11 5.71 -11.44
N ASN A 106 11.09 6.58 -11.16
CA ASN A 106 12.49 6.18 -11.11
C ASN A 106 12.80 5.47 -9.79
N VAL A 107 12.83 4.14 -9.81
CA VAL A 107 13.11 3.31 -8.63
C VAL A 107 14.34 2.43 -8.90
N ILE A 108 15.29 2.46 -7.97
CA ILE A 108 16.49 1.62 -7.98
C ILE A 108 16.28 0.47 -7.00
N TYR A 109 16.23 -0.75 -7.53
CA TYR A 109 16.05 -1.96 -6.76
C TYR A 109 17.38 -2.62 -6.36
N GLY A 110 17.31 -3.43 -5.30
CA GLY A 110 18.47 -4.19 -4.83
C GLY A 110 19.53 -3.36 -4.12
N LYS A 111 19.21 -2.11 -3.77
CA LYS A 111 20.13 -1.20 -3.08
C LYS A 111 19.43 -0.52 -1.91
N ALA A 112 20.12 -0.51 -0.78
CA ALA A 112 19.81 0.37 0.34
C ALA A 112 20.97 1.37 0.45
N PRO A 113 20.76 2.67 0.30
CA PRO A 113 21.79 3.68 0.57
C PRO A 113 22.23 3.55 2.03
N ARG A 114 23.52 3.67 2.25
CA ARG A 114 24.14 3.66 3.58
C ARG A 114 24.21 5.06 4.14
#